data_dbfc263595a535f38830ad93d6598056
#
_entry.id   dbfc263595a535f38830ad93d6598056
#
_cell.length_a   1.000
_cell.length_b   1.000
_cell.length_c   1.000
_cell.angle_alpha   90.00
_cell.angle_beta   90.00
_cell.angle_gamma   90.00
#
_symmetry.space_group_name_H-M   'P 1'
#
loop_
_entity.id
_entity.type
_entity.pdbx_description
1 polymer ?
#
loop_
_entity_poly.entity_id
_entity_poly.type
_entity_poly.pdbx_seq_one_letter_code
_entity_poly.pdbx_strand_id
1 'polypeptide(L)'
;MKPFKTIDEQYDLLVTRGLNFTNKAEAKHFLLNNNYYNVINCYAKFFMNSHDKFIEGTTFDEITYLQHYDKEIKAIFFKSILEAEKHFKAILAYRFSEKFRNEKFAYLIASNYSNKEILQVTKTIASLSSIISKYKNKSNNSISHYLNKHYDIPFWILTNYMNFGQLLYFYKYLDDSLQNNIAKDFSYFLKENLDIKSIQLTSNTLISFLENIIEIRNIVAHNNKLLSFKCKGHVHYLKELHDLYAIPNTSCKQDVYNVFIIFQTFLSKKQYDHLHNSLLNETKCLRSKLKTIDINIILNSLGFPKNWDLTCEISK
;
A
#
# COMPACT_ATOMS: atom_id res chain seq x y z
N MET A 1 -10.49 -19.02 28.44
CA MET A 1 -9.50 -17.94 28.29
C MET A 1 -8.12 -18.55 28.23
N LYS A 2 -7.23 -18.14 27.31
CA LYS A 2 -5.82 -18.62 27.34
C LYS A 2 -5.12 -17.96 28.54
N PRO A 3 -4.45 -18.72 29.43
CA PRO A 3 -3.78 -18.16 30.60
C PRO A 3 -2.58 -17.29 30.17
N PHE A 4 -2.27 -16.30 31.00
CA PHE A 4 -1.01 -15.55 30.88
C PHE A 4 0.19 -16.49 31.04
N LYS A 5 1.24 -16.24 30.27
CA LYS A 5 2.53 -16.97 30.35
C LYS A 5 3.67 -15.96 30.51
N THR A 6 4.51 -16.19 31.48
CA THR A 6 5.77 -15.44 31.66
C THR A 6 6.67 -15.64 30.43
N ILE A 7 7.71 -14.79 30.29
CA ILE A 7 8.66 -14.94 29.19
C ILE A 7 9.40 -16.29 29.26
N ASP A 8 9.68 -16.80 30.46
CA ASP A 8 10.28 -18.10 30.64
C ASP A 8 9.35 -19.23 30.18
N GLU A 9 8.09 -19.19 30.57
CA GLU A 9 7.09 -20.17 30.12
C GLU A 9 6.84 -20.09 28.61
N GLN A 10 6.91 -18.91 28.00
CA GLN A 10 6.82 -18.74 26.54
C GLN A 10 8.03 -19.36 25.85
N TYR A 11 9.23 -19.12 26.35
CA TYR A 11 10.45 -19.73 25.84
C TYR A 11 10.40 -21.26 25.93
N ASP A 12 10.09 -21.82 27.11
CA ASP A 12 10.03 -23.25 27.32
C ASP A 12 8.96 -23.92 26.43
N LEU A 13 7.83 -23.25 26.21
CA LEU A 13 6.81 -23.72 25.25
C LEU A 13 7.37 -23.82 23.83
N LEU A 14 8.14 -22.84 23.38
CA LEU A 14 8.74 -22.85 22.04
C LEU A 14 9.79 -23.95 21.91
N VAL A 15 10.62 -24.18 22.94
CA VAL A 15 11.56 -25.31 22.99
C VAL A 15 10.83 -26.65 22.90
N THR A 16 9.74 -26.82 23.67
CA THR A 16 8.91 -28.02 23.63
C THR A 16 8.30 -28.29 22.25
N ARG A 17 8.06 -27.24 21.47
CA ARG A 17 7.58 -27.35 20.09
C ARG A 17 8.69 -27.60 19.07
N GLY A 18 9.95 -27.71 19.50
CA GLY A 18 11.10 -28.02 18.66
C GLY A 18 11.82 -26.79 18.07
N LEU A 19 11.59 -25.57 18.59
CA LEU A 19 12.32 -24.40 18.15
C LEU A 19 13.71 -24.34 18.78
N ASN A 20 14.73 -24.14 17.96
CA ASN A 20 16.11 -23.96 18.40
C ASN A 20 16.42 -22.49 18.68
N PHE A 21 17.29 -22.26 19.66
CA PHE A 21 17.72 -20.90 20.04
C PHE A 21 19.26 -20.84 20.08
N THR A 22 19.81 -19.84 19.41
CA THR A 22 21.26 -19.55 19.46
C THR A 22 21.65 -18.84 20.76
N ASN A 23 20.78 -17.93 21.26
CA ASN A 23 20.99 -17.20 22.51
C ASN A 23 19.66 -17.06 23.27
N LYS A 24 19.57 -17.74 24.43
CA LYS A 24 18.37 -17.73 25.30
C LYS A 24 18.05 -16.33 25.83
N ALA A 25 19.07 -15.57 26.26
CA ALA A 25 18.84 -14.26 26.87
C ALA A 25 18.34 -13.24 25.84
N GLU A 26 18.92 -13.23 24.65
CA GLU A 26 18.48 -12.38 23.53
C GLU A 26 17.06 -12.71 23.08
N ALA A 27 16.74 -14.00 22.95
CA ALA A 27 15.40 -14.45 22.57
C ALA A 27 14.31 -14.01 23.57
N LYS A 28 14.60 -14.12 24.89
CA LYS A 28 13.69 -13.64 25.94
C LYS A 28 13.51 -12.13 25.90
N HIS A 29 14.61 -11.38 25.73
CA HIS A 29 14.55 -9.94 25.59
C HIS A 29 13.79 -9.51 24.35
N PHE A 30 13.96 -10.22 23.23
CA PHE A 30 13.24 -9.99 22.01
C PHE A 30 11.72 -10.22 22.19
N LEU A 31 11.31 -11.33 22.82
CA LEU A 31 9.91 -11.65 23.10
C LEU A 31 9.25 -10.61 24.02
N LEU A 32 10.00 -10.09 25.01
CA LEU A 32 9.52 -9.03 25.89
C LEU A 32 9.21 -7.75 25.12
N ASN A 33 10.10 -7.34 24.20
CA ASN A 33 10.01 -6.08 23.48
C ASN A 33 9.05 -6.11 22.28
N ASN A 34 8.79 -7.30 21.71
CA ASN A 34 8.04 -7.44 20.46
C ASN A 34 6.67 -8.10 20.62
N ASN A 35 6.27 -8.48 21.82
CA ASN A 35 5.06 -9.25 22.11
C ASN A 35 5.02 -10.63 21.39
N TYR A 36 4.89 -11.70 22.15
CA TYR A 36 4.82 -13.08 21.65
C TYR A 36 3.84 -13.25 20.49
N TYR A 37 2.64 -12.65 20.58
CA TYR A 37 1.62 -12.78 19.56
C TYR A 37 2.10 -12.23 18.20
N ASN A 38 2.73 -11.05 18.22
CA ASN A 38 3.18 -10.37 17.00
C ASN A 38 4.40 -11.05 16.34
N VAL A 39 5.17 -11.81 17.10
CA VAL A 39 6.32 -12.57 16.57
C VAL A 39 5.89 -13.98 16.16
N ILE A 40 5.44 -14.76 17.13
CA ILE A 40 5.21 -16.19 16.94
C ILE A 40 3.93 -16.45 16.13
N ASN A 41 2.79 -15.88 16.53
CA ASN A 41 1.53 -16.16 15.85
C ASN A 41 1.49 -15.60 14.42
N CYS A 42 2.24 -14.53 14.15
CA CYS A 42 2.30 -13.95 12.81
C CYS A 42 3.24 -14.70 11.86
N TYR A 43 4.42 -15.12 12.32
CA TYR A 43 5.48 -15.59 11.42
C TYR A 43 5.86 -17.06 11.60
N ALA A 44 5.76 -17.62 12.81
CA ALA A 44 6.16 -18.99 13.10
C ALA A 44 5.42 -20.04 12.25
N LYS A 45 4.18 -19.75 11.83
CA LYS A 45 3.39 -20.67 11.00
C LYS A 45 4.06 -21.09 9.69
N PHE A 46 4.97 -20.27 9.15
CA PHE A 46 5.73 -20.60 7.94
C PHE A 46 6.78 -21.69 8.20
N PHE A 47 7.16 -21.90 9.46
CA PHE A 47 8.16 -22.83 9.95
C PHE A 47 7.56 -24.00 10.72
N MET A 48 6.24 -24.19 10.68
CA MET A 48 5.53 -25.24 11.42
C MET A 48 4.96 -26.29 10.49
N ASN A 49 4.92 -27.51 10.98
CA ASN A 49 4.23 -28.63 10.35
C ASN A 49 2.75 -28.71 10.79
N SER A 50 2.02 -29.72 10.28
CA SER A 50 0.60 -29.96 10.58
C SER A 50 0.29 -30.30 12.05
N HIS A 51 1.30 -30.57 12.87
CA HIS A 51 1.18 -30.99 14.27
C HIS A 51 1.56 -29.90 15.28
N ASP A 52 1.53 -28.64 14.89
CA ASP A 52 1.89 -27.47 15.73
C ASP A 52 3.33 -27.57 16.30
N LYS A 53 4.22 -28.28 15.60
CA LYS A 53 5.66 -28.37 15.87
C LYS A 53 6.45 -27.67 14.78
N PHE A 54 7.59 -27.14 15.16
CA PHE A 54 8.51 -26.54 14.20
C PHE A 54 9.14 -27.63 13.30
N ILE A 55 9.44 -27.26 12.08
CA ILE A 55 10.25 -28.06 11.15
C ILE A 55 11.62 -28.27 11.81
N GLU A 56 12.17 -29.46 11.69
CA GLU A 56 13.46 -29.82 12.28
C GLU A 56 14.56 -28.84 11.82
N GLY A 57 15.35 -28.37 12.75
CA GLY A 57 16.42 -27.40 12.51
C GLY A 57 15.99 -25.93 12.55
N THR A 58 14.66 -25.62 12.61
CA THR A 58 14.20 -24.23 12.68
C THR A 58 14.76 -23.50 13.87
N THR A 59 15.28 -22.29 13.61
CA THR A 59 15.83 -21.41 14.64
C THR A 59 14.91 -20.22 14.92
N PHE A 60 14.97 -19.69 16.13
CA PHE A 60 14.28 -18.45 16.49
C PHE A 60 14.75 -17.28 15.62
N ASP A 61 16.02 -17.29 15.21
CA ASP A 61 16.60 -16.25 14.36
C ASP A 61 15.94 -16.20 12.98
N GLU A 62 15.59 -17.35 12.38
CA GLU A 62 14.87 -17.35 11.08
C GLU A 62 13.48 -16.70 11.20
N ILE A 63 12.79 -16.89 12.33
CA ILE A 63 11.49 -16.23 12.59
C ILE A 63 11.68 -14.73 12.72
N THR A 64 12.73 -14.28 13.42
CA THR A 64 13.03 -12.85 13.58
C THR A 64 13.50 -12.20 12.26
N TYR A 65 14.24 -12.92 11.42
CA TYR A 65 14.62 -12.46 10.08
C TYR A 65 13.38 -12.28 9.19
N LEU A 66 12.41 -13.18 9.27
CA LEU A 66 11.16 -13.05 8.52
C LEU A 66 10.31 -11.87 9.02
N GLN A 67 10.24 -11.65 10.34
CA GLN A 67 9.59 -10.46 10.90
C GLN A 67 10.28 -9.17 10.45
N HIS A 68 11.61 -9.15 10.46
CA HIS A 68 12.39 -8.00 9.98
C HIS A 68 12.12 -7.73 8.51
N TYR A 69 12.12 -8.75 7.67
CA TYR A 69 11.78 -8.65 6.26
C TYR A 69 10.39 -8.04 6.04
N ASP A 70 9.35 -8.53 6.76
CA ASP A 70 8.00 -7.96 6.66
C ASP A 70 7.98 -6.47 7.05
N LYS A 71 8.78 -6.08 8.04
CA LYS A 71 8.95 -4.67 8.45
C LYS A 71 9.60 -3.83 7.35
N GLU A 72 10.70 -4.32 6.77
CA GLU A 72 11.44 -3.58 5.73
C GLU A 72 10.62 -3.42 4.44
N ILE A 73 9.96 -4.49 3.96
CA ILE A 73 9.10 -4.37 2.78
C ILE A 73 7.92 -3.41 3.03
N LYS A 74 7.36 -3.38 4.25
CA LYS A 74 6.34 -2.37 4.61
C LYS A 74 6.88 -0.95 4.52
N ALA A 75 8.10 -0.68 4.98
CA ALA A 75 8.72 0.63 4.88
C ALA A 75 8.96 1.04 3.42
N ILE A 76 9.40 0.10 2.57
CA ILE A 76 9.59 0.30 1.13
C ILE A 76 8.26 0.64 0.45
N PHE A 77 7.21 -0.14 0.70
CA PHE A 77 5.87 0.14 0.18
C PHE A 77 5.33 1.49 0.66
N PHE A 78 5.50 1.80 1.95
CA PHE A 78 5.00 3.06 2.51
C PHE A 78 5.62 4.29 1.85
N LYS A 79 6.94 4.26 1.61
CA LYS A 79 7.63 5.32 0.88
C LYS A 79 7.05 5.51 -0.53
N SER A 80 6.81 4.42 -1.24
CA SER A 80 6.24 4.46 -2.60
C SER A 80 4.78 4.92 -2.61
N ILE A 81 4.00 4.57 -1.59
CA ILE A 81 2.62 5.04 -1.40
C ILE A 81 2.58 6.56 -1.20
N LEU A 82 3.50 7.13 -0.42
CA LEU A 82 3.56 8.58 -0.22
C LEU A 82 3.84 9.34 -1.53
N GLU A 83 4.71 8.80 -2.38
CA GLU A 83 4.95 9.40 -3.72
C GLU A 83 3.72 9.25 -4.63
N ALA A 84 3.06 8.08 -4.65
CA ALA A 84 1.83 7.86 -5.40
C ALA A 84 0.70 8.80 -4.95
N GLU A 85 0.51 8.98 -3.64
CA GLU A 85 -0.45 9.92 -3.06
C GLU A 85 -0.15 11.36 -3.46
N LYS A 86 1.13 11.77 -3.45
CA LYS A 86 1.58 13.09 -3.86
C LYS A 86 1.26 13.36 -5.33
N HIS A 87 1.58 12.42 -6.23
CA HIS A 87 1.26 12.55 -7.64
C HIS A 87 -0.25 12.61 -7.87
N PHE A 88 -1.02 11.77 -7.17
CA PHE A 88 -2.47 11.78 -7.26
C PHE A 88 -3.07 13.11 -6.79
N LYS A 89 -2.62 13.65 -5.66
CA LYS A 89 -3.01 14.99 -5.18
C LYS A 89 -2.75 16.07 -6.21
N ALA A 90 -1.57 16.08 -6.81
CA ALA A 90 -1.15 17.11 -7.74
C ALA A 90 -2.00 17.09 -9.01
N ILE A 91 -2.16 15.93 -9.65
CA ILE A 91 -2.93 15.77 -10.89
C ILE A 91 -4.42 16.08 -10.65
N LEU A 92 -4.99 15.51 -9.57
CA LEU A 92 -6.38 15.74 -9.20
C LEU A 92 -6.66 17.23 -8.95
N ALA A 93 -5.80 17.87 -8.16
CA ALA A 93 -5.94 19.28 -7.85
C ALA A 93 -5.81 20.16 -9.09
N TYR A 94 -4.85 19.87 -9.97
CA TYR A 94 -4.66 20.60 -11.22
C TYR A 94 -5.89 20.50 -12.12
N ARG A 95 -6.34 19.26 -12.44
CA ARG A 95 -7.44 19.04 -13.38
C ARG A 95 -8.78 19.57 -12.88
N PHE A 96 -9.05 19.42 -11.59
CA PHE A 96 -10.24 20.01 -10.98
C PHE A 96 -10.21 21.53 -11.04
N SER A 97 -9.11 22.17 -10.66
CA SER A 97 -8.98 23.62 -10.66
C SER A 97 -8.94 24.21 -12.08
N GLU A 98 -8.38 23.49 -13.06
CA GLU A 98 -8.41 23.86 -14.48
C GLU A 98 -9.85 23.94 -15.00
N LYS A 99 -10.68 22.93 -14.67
CA LYS A 99 -12.07 22.86 -15.10
C LYS A 99 -12.93 23.97 -14.46
N PHE A 100 -12.73 24.23 -13.18
CA PHE A 100 -13.54 25.15 -12.37
C PHE A 100 -12.79 26.42 -11.97
N ARG A 101 -11.92 26.93 -12.86
CA ARG A 101 -10.98 28.07 -12.58
C ARG A 101 -11.66 29.35 -12.10
N ASN A 102 -12.91 29.59 -12.48
CA ASN A 102 -13.65 30.82 -12.19
C ASN A 102 -14.69 30.62 -11.07
N GLU A 103 -14.74 29.47 -10.43
CA GLU A 103 -15.79 29.13 -9.46
C GLU A 103 -15.18 28.94 -8.07
N LYS A 104 -15.56 29.85 -7.14
CA LYS A 104 -15.14 29.75 -5.75
C LYS A 104 -15.78 28.55 -5.09
N PHE A 105 -15.03 27.86 -4.23
CA PHE A 105 -15.50 26.66 -3.53
C PHE A 105 -16.16 25.60 -4.43
N ALA A 106 -15.73 25.51 -5.69
CA ALA A 106 -16.30 24.59 -6.69
C ALA A 106 -16.49 23.16 -6.17
N TYR A 107 -15.61 22.71 -5.28
CA TYR A 107 -15.65 21.39 -4.64
C TYR A 107 -16.76 21.23 -3.57
N LEU A 108 -17.48 22.29 -3.21
CA LEU A 108 -18.67 22.25 -2.36
C LEU A 108 -19.98 22.33 -3.14
N ILE A 109 -19.94 22.47 -4.45
CA ILE A 109 -21.09 22.64 -5.33
C ILE A 109 -21.48 21.29 -5.93
N ALA A 110 -22.67 20.80 -5.56
CA ALA A 110 -23.11 19.43 -5.91
C ALA A 110 -23.21 19.21 -7.43
N SER A 111 -23.55 20.24 -8.23
CA SER A 111 -23.61 20.15 -9.71
C SER A 111 -22.27 19.92 -10.38
N ASN A 112 -21.14 20.10 -9.67
CA ASN A 112 -19.78 19.84 -10.18
C ASN A 112 -19.37 18.36 -10.05
N TYR A 113 -20.27 17.52 -9.56
CA TYR A 113 -20.07 16.09 -9.40
C TYR A 113 -21.03 15.29 -10.31
N SER A 114 -20.78 13.98 -10.36
CA SER A 114 -21.69 13.07 -11.03
C SER A 114 -23.05 13.03 -10.33
N ASN A 115 -24.13 13.01 -11.09
CA ASN A 115 -25.49 12.89 -10.59
C ASN A 115 -25.92 11.43 -10.28
N LYS A 116 -25.04 10.46 -10.53
CA LYS A 116 -25.36 9.03 -10.41
C LYS A 116 -25.48 8.57 -8.94
N GLU A 117 -24.73 9.21 -8.01
CA GLU A 117 -24.63 8.78 -6.61
C GLU A 117 -24.74 9.96 -5.63
N ILE A 118 -25.85 10.66 -5.67
CA ILE A 118 -26.05 11.93 -4.94
C ILE A 118 -25.78 11.82 -3.43
N LEU A 119 -26.12 10.69 -2.78
CA LEU A 119 -25.86 10.51 -1.35
C LEU A 119 -24.36 10.44 -1.03
N GLN A 120 -23.58 9.84 -1.90
CA GLN A 120 -22.12 9.75 -1.72
C GLN A 120 -21.45 11.08 -2.04
N VAL A 121 -21.93 11.80 -3.05
CA VAL A 121 -21.53 13.18 -3.35
C VAL A 121 -21.75 14.07 -2.11
N THR A 122 -22.96 14.02 -1.52
CA THR A 122 -23.29 14.80 -0.34
C THR A 122 -22.35 14.47 0.85
N LYS A 123 -22.05 13.18 1.09
CA LYS A 123 -21.09 12.76 2.11
C LYS A 123 -19.69 13.30 1.84
N THR A 124 -19.27 13.30 0.58
CA THR A 124 -17.97 13.83 0.15
C THR A 124 -17.90 15.32 0.44
N ILE A 125 -18.89 16.10 0.01
CA ILE A 125 -18.98 17.55 0.29
C ILE A 125 -19.00 17.83 1.78
N ALA A 126 -19.76 17.07 2.57
CA ALA A 126 -19.80 17.21 4.03
C ALA A 126 -18.42 16.95 4.67
N SER A 127 -17.69 15.94 4.18
CA SER A 127 -16.31 15.67 4.61
C SER A 127 -15.37 16.84 4.33
N LEU A 128 -15.43 17.44 3.14
CA LEU A 128 -14.62 18.62 2.77
C LEU A 128 -15.00 19.83 3.62
N SER A 129 -16.28 20.09 3.82
CA SER A 129 -16.79 21.15 4.69
C SER A 129 -16.30 20.98 6.14
N SER A 130 -16.27 19.74 6.64
CA SER A 130 -15.74 19.40 7.96
C SER A 130 -14.26 19.73 8.11
N ILE A 131 -13.44 19.46 7.08
CA ILE A 131 -12.02 19.85 7.05
C ILE A 131 -11.90 21.36 7.18
N ILE A 132 -12.63 22.12 6.35
CA ILE A 132 -12.60 23.58 6.38
C ILE A 132 -13.01 24.10 7.77
N SER A 133 -14.11 23.60 8.31
CA SER A 133 -14.61 23.97 9.62
C SER A 133 -13.62 23.71 10.75
N LYS A 134 -12.86 22.61 10.66
CA LYS A 134 -11.81 22.24 11.65
C LYS A 134 -10.65 23.21 11.67
N TYR A 135 -10.29 23.81 10.51
CA TYR A 135 -9.08 24.61 10.38
C TYR A 135 -9.32 26.11 10.23
N LYS A 136 -10.55 26.57 9.83
CA LYS A 136 -10.84 27.98 9.52
C LYS A 136 -10.52 28.96 10.66
N ASN A 137 -10.68 28.54 11.92
CA ASN A 137 -10.47 29.38 13.10
C ASN A 137 -9.13 29.09 13.80
N LYS A 138 -8.26 28.24 13.23
CA LYS A 138 -6.94 27.97 13.78
C LYS A 138 -5.91 28.92 13.18
N SER A 139 -4.95 29.37 14.01
CA SER A 139 -3.81 30.16 13.54
C SER A 139 -2.81 29.27 12.76
N ASN A 140 -1.97 29.92 11.95
CA ASN A 140 -0.82 29.32 11.28
C ASN A 140 -1.14 28.13 10.35
N ASN A 141 -2.23 28.22 9.58
CA ASN A 141 -2.53 27.23 8.55
C ASN A 141 -3.03 27.91 7.25
N SER A 142 -2.87 27.23 6.11
CA SER A 142 -3.23 27.79 4.82
C SER A 142 -4.74 27.97 4.62
N ILE A 143 -5.60 27.15 5.22
CA ILE A 143 -7.06 27.29 5.13
C ILE A 143 -7.51 28.62 5.71
N SER A 144 -7.14 28.94 6.97
CA SER A 144 -7.49 30.21 7.59
C SER A 144 -6.87 31.41 6.85
N HIS A 145 -5.62 31.27 6.39
CA HIS A 145 -4.97 32.31 5.61
C HIS A 145 -5.75 32.66 4.34
N TYR A 146 -6.10 31.65 3.53
CA TYR A 146 -6.81 31.87 2.26
C TYR A 146 -8.24 32.38 2.47
N LEU A 147 -8.97 31.86 3.49
CA LEU A 147 -10.30 32.37 3.84
C LEU A 147 -10.28 33.85 4.22
N ASN A 148 -9.36 34.25 5.09
CA ASN A 148 -9.30 35.62 5.61
C ASN A 148 -8.81 36.61 4.55
N LYS A 149 -7.92 36.20 3.66
CA LYS A 149 -7.29 37.11 2.70
C LYS A 149 -7.97 37.11 1.33
N HIS A 150 -8.52 35.98 0.89
CA HIS A 150 -9.03 35.78 -0.46
C HIS A 150 -10.53 35.41 -0.53
N TYR A 151 -11.16 35.15 0.62
CA TYR A 151 -12.56 34.69 0.70
C TYR A 151 -12.83 33.45 -0.16
N ASP A 152 -11.81 32.59 -0.33
CA ASP A 152 -11.86 31.35 -1.06
C ASP A 152 -10.71 30.43 -0.60
N ILE A 153 -10.88 29.11 -0.77
CA ILE A 153 -9.82 28.13 -0.53
C ILE A 153 -9.60 27.37 -1.84
N PRO A 154 -8.51 27.61 -2.56
CA PRO A 154 -8.20 26.84 -3.76
C PRO A 154 -8.14 25.33 -3.46
N PHE A 155 -8.62 24.52 -4.39
CA PHE A 155 -8.67 23.07 -4.20
C PHE A 155 -7.27 22.47 -3.95
N TRP A 156 -6.21 22.98 -4.60
CA TRP A 156 -4.82 22.54 -4.35
C TRP A 156 -4.31 22.84 -2.94
N ILE A 157 -4.94 23.77 -2.21
CA ILE A 157 -4.68 23.97 -0.77
C ILE A 157 -5.44 22.95 0.05
N LEU A 158 -6.72 22.74 -0.25
CA LEU A 158 -7.59 21.82 0.49
C LEU A 158 -7.07 20.38 0.42
N THR A 159 -6.56 19.92 -0.72
CA THR A 159 -6.01 18.57 -0.89
C THR A 159 -4.89 18.22 0.09
N ASN A 160 -4.15 19.20 0.63
CA ASN A 160 -3.11 18.97 1.64
C ASN A 160 -3.68 18.57 3.01
N TYR A 161 -4.96 18.81 3.23
CA TYR A 161 -5.67 18.45 4.47
C TYR A 161 -6.53 17.19 4.31
N MET A 162 -6.61 16.64 3.10
CA MET A 162 -7.34 15.41 2.80
C MET A 162 -6.43 14.19 2.96
N ASN A 163 -6.96 13.11 3.52
CA ASN A 163 -6.30 11.82 3.48
C ASN A 163 -6.52 11.11 2.14
N PHE A 164 -5.73 10.06 1.86
CA PHE A 164 -5.77 9.37 0.57
C PHE A 164 -7.15 8.78 0.24
N GLY A 165 -7.86 8.24 1.23
CA GLY A 165 -9.24 7.75 1.05
C GLY A 165 -10.21 8.87 0.67
N GLN A 166 -10.10 10.06 1.28
CA GLN A 166 -10.93 11.22 0.91
C GLN A 166 -10.66 11.70 -0.52
N LEU A 167 -9.40 11.67 -0.96
CA LEU A 167 -9.02 11.99 -2.34
C LEU A 167 -9.62 10.99 -3.33
N LEU A 168 -9.57 9.68 -3.01
CA LEU A 168 -10.19 8.65 -3.83
C LEU A 168 -11.71 8.85 -3.95
N TYR A 169 -12.42 9.06 -2.83
CA TYR A 169 -13.85 9.30 -2.87
C TYR A 169 -14.22 10.57 -3.64
N PHE A 170 -13.44 11.63 -3.48
CA PHE A 170 -13.61 12.85 -4.27
C PHE A 170 -13.49 12.54 -5.77
N TYR A 171 -12.44 11.83 -6.18
CA TYR A 171 -12.23 11.43 -7.57
C TYR A 171 -13.36 10.54 -8.11
N LYS A 172 -13.81 9.55 -7.34
CA LYS A 172 -14.87 8.61 -7.74
C LYS A 172 -16.19 9.28 -8.09
N TYR A 173 -16.47 10.41 -7.48
CA TYR A 173 -17.76 11.10 -7.68
C TYR A 173 -17.68 12.32 -8.59
N LEU A 174 -16.54 12.59 -9.21
CA LEU A 174 -16.43 13.57 -10.30
C LEU A 174 -17.19 13.06 -11.54
N ASP A 175 -17.50 13.95 -12.46
CA ASP A 175 -18.07 13.55 -13.75
C ASP A 175 -17.10 12.70 -14.58
N ASP A 176 -17.65 11.84 -15.45
CA ASP A 176 -16.89 10.85 -16.22
C ASP A 176 -15.80 11.49 -17.09
N SER A 177 -16.03 12.69 -17.61
CA SER A 177 -15.06 13.40 -18.46
C SER A 177 -13.81 13.80 -17.66
N LEU A 178 -14.03 14.37 -16.47
CA LEU A 178 -12.91 14.77 -15.60
C LEU A 178 -12.15 13.57 -15.05
N GLN A 179 -12.87 12.50 -14.65
CA GLN A 179 -12.25 11.25 -14.25
C GLN A 179 -11.34 10.66 -15.34
N ASN A 180 -11.82 10.64 -16.59
CA ASN A 180 -11.06 10.09 -17.72
C ASN A 180 -9.86 10.98 -18.07
N ASN A 181 -9.97 12.31 -17.96
CA ASN A 181 -8.83 13.20 -18.17
C ASN A 181 -7.72 12.95 -17.13
N ILE A 182 -8.09 12.76 -15.87
CA ILE A 182 -7.14 12.40 -14.81
C ILE A 182 -6.50 11.03 -15.07
N ALA A 183 -7.28 10.01 -15.46
CA ALA A 183 -6.76 8.70 -15.82
C ALA A 183 -5.79 8.77 -17.01
N LYS A 184 -6.07 9.62 -18.00
CA LYS A 184 -5.18 9.86 -19.13
C LYS A 184 -3.83 10.45 -18.68
N ASP A 185 -3.80 11.35 -17.69
CA ASP A 185 -2.54 11.88 -17.17
C ASP A 185 -1.71 10.78 -16.49
N PHE A 186 -2.35 9.86 -15.75
CA PHE A 186 -1.68 8.71 -15.14
C PHE A 186 -1.15 7.71 -16.17
N SER A 187 -1.76 7.63 -17.36
CA SER A 187 -1.24 6.78 -18.43
C SER A 187 0.17 7.20 -18.90
N TYR A 188 0.59 8.42 -18.61
CA TYR A 188 1.95 8.89 -18.91
C TYR A 188 3.01 8.11 -18.14
N PHE A 189 2.80 7.89 -16.82
CA PHE A 189 3.70 7.08 -16.00
C PHE A 189 3.81 5.64 -16.52
N LEU A 190 2.69 5.05 -16.92
CA LEU A 190 2.70 3.70 -17.50
C LEU A 190 3.48 3.64 -18.81
N LYS A 191 3.31 4.62 -19.69
CA LYS A 191 4.06 4.68 -20.95
C LYS A 191 5.56 4.75 -20.70
N GLU A 192 5.98 5.59 -19.72
CA GLU A 192 7.38 5.73 -19.34
C GLU A 192 7.93 4.41 -18.74
N ASN A 193 7.20 3.78 -17.83
CA ASN A 193 7.63 2.57 -17.15
C ASN A 193 7.65 1.34 -18.05
N LEU A 194 6.69 1.23 -18.98
CA LEU A 194 6.55 0.08 -19.87
C LEU A 194 7.28 0.26 -21.23
N ASP A 195 7.82 1.46 -21.47
CA ASP A 195 8.43 1.86 -22.75
C ASP A 195 7.49 1.62 -23.95
N ILE A 196 6.23 2.03 -23.82
CA ILE A 196 5.21 1.87 -24.87
C ILE A 196 4.65 3.22 -25.33
N LYS A 197 4.28 3.30 -26.62
CA LYS A 197 3.79 4.53 -27.25
C LYS A 197 2.36 4.89 -26.86
N SER A 198 1.52 3.90 -26.64
CA SER A 198 0.10 4.11 -26.33
C SER A 198 -0.42 3.13 -25.31
N ILE A 199 -1.28 3.61 -24.42
CA ILE A 199 -2.04 2.80 -23.47
C ILE A 199 -3.33 3.54 -23.14
N GLN A 200 -4.42 2.80 -22.99
CA GLN A 200 -5.71 3.36 -22.60
C GLN A 200 -6.02 2.96 -21.15
N LEU A 201 -5.72 3.87 -20.23
CA LEU A 201 -6.11 3.72 -18.83
C LEU A 201 -7.49 4.34 -18.61
N THR A 202 -8.47 3.52 -18.25
CA THR A 202 -9.83 4.00 -17.93
C THR A 202 -9.92 4.50 -16.49
N SER A 203 -10.90 5.38 -16.19
CA SER A 203 -11.16 5.83 -14.82
C SER A 203 -11.47 4.67 -13.87
N ASN A 204 -12.24 3.68 -14.31
CA ASN A 204 -12.55 2.49 -13.49
C ASN A 204 -11.31 1.66 -13.17
N THR A 205 -10.38 1.51 -14.11
CA THR A 205 -9.10 0.84 -13.87
C THR A 205 -8.27 1.61 -12.86
N LEU A 206 -8.15 2.94 -13.02
CA LEU A 206 -7.43 3.79 -12.08
C LEU A 206 -8.03 3.73 -10.67
N ILE A 207 -9.36 3.74 -10.54
CA ILE A 207 -10.06 3.59 -9.26
C ILE A 207 -9.71 2.26 -8.61
N SER A 208 -9.76 1.13 -9.34
CA SER A 208 -9.43 -0.18 -8.79
C SER A 208 -7.98 -0.26 -8.30
N PHE A 209 -7.05 0.40 -8.98
CA PHE A 209 -5.65 0.50 -8.59
C PHE A 209 -5.49 1.30 -7.29
N LEU A 210 -6.13 2.47 -7.21
CA LEU A 210 -6.11 3.31 -6.01
C LEU A 210 -6.71 2.62 -4.79
N GLU A 211 -7.83 1.90 -4.96
CA GLU A 211 -8.46 1.14 -3.87
C GLU A 211 -7.49 0.13 -3.25
N ASN A 212 -6.79 -0.64 -4.07
CA ASN A 212 -5.81 -1.63 -3.59
C ASN A 212 -4.57 -0.98 -2.95
N ILE A 213 -4.04 0.11 -3.52
CA ILE A 213 -2.94 0.87 -2.91
C ILE A 213 -3.34 1.41 -1.53
N ILE A 214 -4.57 1.93 -1.38
CA ILE A 214 -5.07 2.45 -0.11
C ILE A 214 -5.24 1.32 0.91
N GLU A 215 -5.66 0.12 0.51
CA GLU A 215 -5.71 -1.03 1.41
C GLU A 215 -4.32 -1.41 1.93
N ILE A 216 -3.32 -1.51 1.05
CA ILE A 216 -1.92 -1.75 1.47
C ILE A 216 -1.44 -0.61 2.40
N ARG A 217 -1.74 0.65 2.05
CA ARG A 217 -1.40 1.81 2.90
C ARG A 217 -1.95 1.65 4.32
N ASN A 218 -3.18 1.20 4.47
CA ASN A 218 -3.78 1.01 5.78
C ASN A 218 -3.10 -0.13 6.57
N ILE A 219 -2.79 -1.25 5.92
CA ILE A 219 -2.04 -2.36 6.53
C ILE A 219 -0.67 -1.88 7.03
N VAL A 220 0.06 -1.19 6.18
CA VAL A 220 1.42 -0.72 6.47
C VAL A 220 1.42 0.37 7.56
N ALA A 221 0.51 1.34 7.48
CA ALA A 221 0.41 2.44 8.45
C ALA A 221 0.03 1.96 9.87
N HIS A 222 -0.75 0.88 9.97
CA HIS A 222 -1.11 0.28 11.26
C HIS A 222 -0.15 -0.83 11.70
N ASN A 223 0.98 -0.98 11.01
CA ASN A 223 1.99 -2.01 11.27
C ASN A 223 1.42 -3.45 11.32
N ASN A 224 0.35 -3.71 10.58
CA ASN A 224 -0.20 -5.05 10.42
C ASN A 224 0.73 -5.89 9.50
N LYS A 225 0.68 -7.22 9.66
CA LYS A 225 1.48 -8.14 8.85
C LYS A 225 1.07 -8.06 7.38
N LEU A 226 2.05 -7.89 6.48
CA LEU A 226 1.85 -7.85 5.03
C LEU A 226 1.89 -9.25 4.40
N LEU A 227 2.70 -10.16 4.95
CA LEU A 227 2.78 -11.55 4.48
C LEU A 227 1.39 -12.22 4.52
N SER A 228 1.00 -12.84 3.42
CA SER A 228 -0.32 -13.45 3.20
C SER A 228 -1.50 -12.46 3.21
N PHE A 229 -1.26 -11.17 3.12
CA PHE A 229 -2.33 -10.20 2.96
C PHE A 229 -2.93 -10.29 1.55
N LYS A 230 -4.24 -10.14 1.46
CA LYS A 230 -4.99 -10.02 0.21
C LYS A 230 -5.90 -8.81 0.29
N CYS A 231 -5.89 -8.00 -0.75
CA CYS A 231 -6.84 -6.89 -0.88
C CYS A 231 -8.27 -7.44 -1.05
N LYS A 232 -9.25 -6.67 -0.63
CA LYS A 232 -10.67 -7.02 -0.77
C LYS A 232 -11.13 -6.91 -2.22
N GLY A 233 -10.72 -5.82 -2.89
CA GLY A 233 -11.00 -5.57 -4.29
C GLY A 233 -10.03 -6.28 -5.22
N HIS A 234 -10.50 -6.63 -6.42
CA HIS A 234 -9.64 -7.10 -7.50
C HIS A 234 -9.08 -5.90 -8.25
N VAL A 235 -7.79 -5.92 -8.56
CA VAL A 235 -7.19 -5.02 -9.53
C VAL A 235 -7.81 -5.33 -10.91
N HIS A 236 -8.34 -4.31 -11.60
CA HIS A 236 -8.84 -4.47 -12.96
C HIS A 236 -7.69 -4.85 -13.90
N TYR A 237 -7.97 -5.83 -14.77
CA TYR A 237 -7.00 -6.28 -15.75
C TYR A 237 -6.73 -5.18 -16.79
N LEU A 238 -5.48 -4.84 -16.95
CA LEU A 238 -4.96 -3.96 -17.98
C LEU A 238 -3.95 -4.77 -18.81
N LYS A 239 -4.30 -5.06 -20.05
CA LYS A 239 -3.57 -6.00 -20.90
C LYS A 239 -2.08 -5.66 -21.01
N GLU A 240 -1.77 -4.42 -21.36
CA GLU A 240 -0.41 -3.95 -21.60
C GLU A 240 0.47 -4.05 -20.34
N LEU A 241 -0.12 -4.01 -19.16
CA LEU A 241 0.58 -4.15 -17.90
C LEU A 241 0.68 -5.61 -17.46
N HIS A 242 -0.45 -6.31 -17.38
CA HIS A 242 -0.51 -7.64 -16.75
C HIS A 242 0.10 -8.75 -17.62
N ASP A 243 0.01 -8.65 -18.97
CA ASP A 243 0.59 -9.64 -19.86
C ASP A 243 2.12 -9.69 -19.76
N LEU A 244 2.79 -8.55 -19.50
CA LEU A 244 4.24 -8.50 -19.28
C LEU A 244 4.70 -9.33 -18.07
N TYR A 245 3.80 -9.51 -17.11
CA TYR A 245 4.06 -10.29 -15.89
C TYR A 245 3.41 -11.67 -15.93
N ALA A 246 2.95 -12.12 -17.10
CA ALA A 246 2.25 -13.39 -17.30
C ALA A 246 1.05 -13.60 -16.36
N ILE A 247 0.32 -12.51 -16.01
CA ILE A 247 -0.85 -12.52 -15.17
C ILE A 247 -2.11 -12.58 -16.04
N PRO A 248 -2.82 -13.72 -16.08
CA PRO A 248 -4.01 -13.85 -16.92
C PRO A 248 -5.19 -13.02 -16.40
N ASN A 249 -6.08 -12.63 -17.31
CA ASN A 249 -7.29 -11.88 -16.94
C ASN A 249 -8.15 -12.62 -15.91
N THR A 250 -8.16 -13.93 -15.94
CA THR A 250 -8.95 -14.80 -15.05
C THR A 250 -8.38 -14.94 -13.64
N SER A 251 -7.13 -14.51 -13.39
CA SER A 251 -6.52 -14.62 -12.06
C SER A 251 -7.13 -13.64 -11.05
N CYS A 252 -7.14 -14.05 -9.78
CA CYS A 252 -7.39 -13.15 -8.66
C CYS A 252 -6.20 -12.19 -8.49
N LYS A 253 -6.42 -10.90 -8.73
CA LYS A 253 -5.40 -9.85 -8.65
C LYS A 253 -5.54 -9.06 -7.34
N GLN A 254 -5.41 -9.77 -6.19
CA GLN A 254 -5.64 -9.22 -4.84
C GLN A 254 -4.38 -9.25 -3.96
N ASP A 255 -3.29 -9.84 -4.44
CA ASP A 255 -2.06 -10.00 -3.66
C ASP A 255 -1.16 -8.76 -3.74
N VAL A 256 -0.15 -8.74 -2.88
CA VAL A 256 0.83 -7.66 -2.76
C VAL A 256 1.62 -7.49 -4.06
N TYR A 257 1.89 -8.58 -4.79
CA TYR A 257 2.59 -8.52 -6.07
C TYR A 257 1.80 -7.74 -7.13
N ASN A 258 0.48 -7.93 -7.21
CA ASN A 258 -0.34 -7.13 -8.11
C ASN A 258 -0.30 -5.64 -7.74
N VAL A 259 -0.32 -5.31 -6.44
CA VAL A 259 -0.16 -3.91 -6.00
C VAL A 259 1.23 -3.37 -6.35
N PHE A 260 2.29 -4.18 -6.20
CA PHE A 260 3.64 -3.81 -6.64
C PHE A 260 3.68 -3.46 -8.13
N ILE A 261 3.03 -4.25 -8.99
CA ILE A 261 3.00 -4.01 -10.45
C ILE A 261 2.25 -2.70 -10.77
N ILE A 262 1.08 -2.47 -10.17
CA ILE A 262 0.27 -1.28 -10.49
C ILE A 262 0.91 0.04 -10.04
N PHE A 263 1.94 0.01 -9.17
CA PHE A 263 2.70 1.23 -8.83
C PHE A 263 3.35 1.88 -10.05
N GLN A 264 3.58 1.16 -11.14
CA GLN A 264 4.03 1.72 -12.42
C GLN A 264 3.07 2.78 -12.99
N THR A 265 1.79 2.76 -12.57
CA THR A 265 0.81 3.78 -12.93
C THR A 265 1.01 5.09 -12.17
N PHE A 266 1.65 5.07 -11.01
CA PHE A 266 1.68 6.20 -10.08
C PHE A 266 3.08 6.77 -9.84
N LEU A 267 4.11 6.04 -10.21
CA LEU A 267 5.51 6.39 -9.98
C LEU A 267 6.23 6.67 -11.29
N SER A 268 7.13 7.66 -11.30
CA SER A 268 8.09 7.81 -12.39
C SER A 268 8.98 6.56 -12.50
N LYS A 269 9.60 6.35 -13.65
CA LYS A 269 10.50 5.21 -13.87
C LYS A 269 11.55 5.10 -12.75
N LYS A 270 12.24 6.17 -12.45
CA LYS A 270 13.24 6.20 -11.37
C LYS A 270 12.69 5.82 -9.98
N GLN A 271 11.47 6.25 -9.66
CA GLN A 271 10.84 5.91 -8.38
C GLN A 271 10.43 4.44 -8.35
N TYR A 272 9.90 3.91 -9.47
CA TYR A 272 9.54 2.50 -9.57
C TYR A 272 10.77 1.59 -9.55
N ASP A 273 11.84 1.96 -10.25
CA ASP A 273 13.13 1.24 -10.20
C ASP A 273 13.67 1.19 -8.76
N HIS A 274 13.56 2.28 -8.01
CA HIS A 274 13.96 2.29 -6.60
C HIS A 274 13.10 1.33 -5.75
N LEU A 275 11.76 1.33 -5.94
CA LEU A 275 10.86 0.37 -5.29
C LEU A 275 11.26 -1.07 -5.62
N HIS A 276 11.42 -1.38 -6.90
CA HIS A 276 11.80 -2.70 -7.41
C HIS A 276 13.12 -3.17 -6.81
N ASN A 277 14.18 -2.36 -6.94
CA ASN A 277 15.52 -2.72 -6.49
C ASN A 277 15.60 -2.89 -4.97
N SER A 278 14.87 -2.05 -4.22
CA SER A 278 14.82 -2.18 -2.76
C SER A 278 14.16 -3.50 -2.33
N LEU A 279 13.01 -3.85 -2.91
CA LEU A 279 12.34 -5.13 -2.64
C LEU A 279 13.20 -6.32 -3.04
N LEU A 280 13.87 -6.24 -4.19
CA LEU A 280 14.75 -7.28 -4.69
C LEU A 280 15.92 -7.54 -3.73
N ASN A 281 16.57 -6.49 -3.25
CA ASN A 281 17.70 -6.58 -2.32
C ASN A 281 17.27 -7.17 -0.98
N GLU A 282 16.14 -6.73 -0.42
CA GLU A 282 15.60 -7.28 0.84
C GLU A 282 15.24 -8.77 0.69
N THR A 283 14.66 -9.16 -0.44
CA THR A 283 14.32 -10.56 -0.71
C THR A 283 15.56 -11.45 -0.84
N LYS A 284 16.61 -10.97 -1.54
CA LYS A 284 17.92 -11.65 -1.62
C LYS A 284 18.56 -11.78 -0.24
N CYS A 285 18.50 -10.73 0.59
CA CYS A 285 18.98 -10.76 1.96
C CYS A 285 18.25 -11.81 2.79
N LEU A 286 16.91 -11.86 2.74
CA LEU A 286 16.14 -12.90 3.44
C LEU A 286 16.50 -14.31 2.95
N ARG A 287 16.60 -14.54 1.63
CA ARG A 287 17.00 -15.84 1.06
C ARG A 287 18.30 -16.36 1.67
N SER A 288 19.29 -15.50 1.84
CA SER A 288 20.59 -15.91 2.42
C SER A 288 20.51 -16.32 3.89
N LYS A 289 19.47 -15.89 4.61
CA LYS A 289 19.27 -16.13 6.04
C LYS A 289 18.34 -17.33 6.35
N LEU A 290 17.49 -17.71 5.42
CA LEU A 290 16.60 -18.85 5.55
C LEU A 290 17.36 -20.15 5.25
N LYS A 291 17.24 -21.15 6.16
CA LYS A 291 17.87 -22.45 6.06
C LYS A 291 16.85 -23.61 6.06
N THR A 292 15.77 -23.45 6.81
CA THR A 292 14.79 -24.53 7.02
C THR A 292 13.60 -24.46 6.08
N ILE A 293 13.33 -23.30 5.49
CA ILE A 293 12.26 -23.13 4.51
C ILE A 293 12.79 -22.47 3.23
N ASP A 294 12.16 -22.84 2.11
CA ASP A 294 12.44 -22.17 0.83
C ASP A 294 11.81 -20.77 0.81
N ILE A 295 12.56 -19.77 0.34
CA ILE A 295 12.08 -18.38 0.16
C ILE A 295 10.81 -18.33 -0.71
N ASN A 296 10.62 -19.29 -1.62
CA ASN A 296 9.43 -19.34 -2.47
C ASN A 296 8.12 -19.48 -1.69
N ILE A 297 8.16 -20.02 -0.46
CA ILE A 297 7.00 -20.05 0.45
C ILE A 297 6.61 -18.61 0.82
N ILE A 298 7.59 -17.76 1.07
CA ILE A 298 7.38 -16.35 1.43
C ILE A 298 6.97 -15.54 0.20
N LEU A 299 7.66 -15.71 -0.94
CA LEU A 299 7.30 -15.09 -2.21
C LEU A 299 5.85 -15.42 -2.60
N ASN A 300 5.46 -16.68 -2.54
CA ASN A 300 4.09 -17.12 -2.82
C ASN A 300 3.06 -16.48 -1.86
N SER A 301 3.42 -16.30 -0.59
CA SER A 301 2.53 -15.66 0.39
C SER A 301 2.21 -14.20 0.07
N LEU A 302 3.06 -13.54 -0.72
CA LEU A 302 2.90 -12.19 -1.22
C LEU A 302 2.37 -12.14 -2.67
N GLY A 303 2.26 -13.31 -3.35
CA GLY A 303 1.86 -13.44 -4.75
C GLY A 303 2.98 -13.25 -5.76
N PHE A 304 4.24 -13.16 -5.31
CA PHE A 304 5.40 -13.05 -6.22
C PHE A 304 5.68 -14.36 -6.94
N PRO A 305 6.16 -14.31 -8.20
CA PRO A 305 6.58 -15.51 -8.93
C PRO A 305 7.68 -16.29 -8.22
N LYS A 306 7.73 -17.59 -8.48
CA LYS A 306 8.81 -18.46 -7.97
C LYS A 306 10.17 -17.92 -8.43
N ASN A 307 11.12 -17.85 -7.50
CA ASN A 307 12.49 -17.35 -7.74
C ASN A 307 12.55 -15.92 -8.30
N TRP A 308 11.54 -15.08 -8.03
CA TRP A 308 11.50 -13.70 -8.49
C TRP A 308 12.81 -12.94 -8.19
N ASP A 309 13.38 -13.16 -7.02
CA ASP A 309 14.63 -12.53 -6.59
C ASP A 309 15.89 -12.99 -7.36
N LEU A 310 15.82 -14.12 -8.08
CA LEU A 310 16.90 -14.63 -8.93
C LEU A 310 16.67 -14.33 -10.43
N THR A 311 15.40 -14.23 -10.83
CA THR A 311 15.02 -14.02 -12.24
C THR A 311 14.90 -12.55 -12.62
N CYS A 312 14.76 -11.66 -11.63
CA CYS A 312 14.73 -10.22 -11.86
C CYS A 312 16.11 -9.59 -11.74
N GLU A 313 16.43 -8.73 -12.70
CA GLU A 313 17.65 -7.91 -12.66
C GLU A 313 17.41 -6.58 -11.93
N ILE A 314 18.49 -5.99 -11.42
CA ILE A 314 18.45 -4.63 -10.88
C ILE A 314 18.18 -3.66 -12.04
N SER A 315 17.12 -2.88 -11.93
CA SER A 315 16.83 -1.81 -12.89
C SER A 315 17.94 -0.75 -12.85
N LYS A 316 18.39 -0.33 -14.02
CA LYS A 316 19.52 0.63 -14.18
C LYS A 316 19.04 2.08 -14.16
#